data_f834e26b4d31f07f610ebed64f310749
#
_entry.id   f834e26b4d31f07f610ebed64f310749
#
_cell.length_a   1.000
_cell.length_b   1.000
_cell.length_c   1.000
_cell.angle_alpha   90.00
_cell.angle_beta   90.00
_cell.angle_gamma   90.00
#
_symmetry.space_group_name_H-M   'P 1'
#
loop_
_entity.id
_entity.type
_entity.pdbx_description
1 polymer ?
#
loop_
_entity_poly.entity_id
_entity_poly.type
_entity_poly.pdbx_seq_one_letter_code
_entity_poly.pdbx_strand_id
1 'polypeptide(L)'
;MFNLMKTAILMAAITALFMAIGAMLGGQSGMLIALVVALGMNFFSYWFSDKLVLKMYNAQEVDAQSAPQFYNMVKELAQRAQLPMPKVYLIQEDAPNAFATGRNPDHAAVAATTGILRVLSERELRGVMAHELAHVKHRDILISTISATMAGA
;
A
#
# COMPACT_ATOMS: atom_id res chain seq x y z
N MET A 1 -5.53 0.80 16.34
CA MET A 1 -4.80 -0.13 17.24
C MET A 1 -4.84 -1.56 16.73
N PHE A 2 -6.02 -2.10 16.41
CA PHE A 2 -6.19 -3.49 15.94
C PHE A 2 -5.42 -3.84 14.66
N ASN A 3 -5.34 -2.93 13.68
CA ASN A 3 -4.64 -3.17 12.42
C ASN A 3 -3.11 -3.10 12.56
N LEU A 4 -2.60 -2.25 13.45
CA LEU A 4 -1.16 -2.25 13.78
C LEU A 4 -0.75 -3.57 14.45
N MET A 5 -1.61 -4.12 15.29
CA MET A 5 -1.38 -5.42 15.94
C MET A 5 -1.37 -6.55 14.90
N LYS A 6 -2.29 -6.55 13.92
CA LYS A 6 -2.27 -7.51 12.81
C LYS A 6 -0.99 -7.43 12.00
N THR A 7 -0.53 -6.23 11.68
CA THR A 7 0.73 -6.02 10.96
C THR A 7 1.92 -6.55 11.76
N ALA A 8 1.98 -6.26 13.06
CA ALA A 8 3.05 -6.76 13.93
C ALA A 8 3.05 -8.28 14.01
N ILE A 9 1.87 -8.90 14.13
CA ILE A 9 1.73 -10.37 14.14
C ILE A 9 2.19 -10.98 12.81
N LEU A 10 1.80 -10.38 11.68
CA LEU A 10 2.23 -10.83 10.35
C LEU A 10 3.76 -10.78 10.22
N MET A 11 4.36 -9.65 10.57
CA MET A 11 5.83 -9.49 10.52
C MET A 11 6.55 -10.48 11.44
N ALA A 12 6.02 -10.69 12.66
CA ALA A 12 6.57 -11.67 13.59
C ALA A 12 6.46 -13.11 13.07
N ALA A 13 5.33 -13.47 12.47
CA ALA A 13 5.12 -14.80 11.88
C ALA A 13 6.10 -15.07 10.71
N ILE A 14 6.31 -14.09 9.86
CA ILE A 14 7.26 -14.18 8.75
C ILE A 14 8.70 -14.32 9.29
N THR A 15 9.07 -13.53 10.28
CA THR A 15 10.39 -13.63 10.91
C THR A 15 10.60 -15.01 11.51
N ALA A 16 9.61 -15.55 12.25
CA ALA A 16 9.67 -16.88 12.83
C ALA A 16 9.81 -17.99 11.78
N LEU A 17 9.09 -17.85 10.64
CA LEU A 17 9.20 -18.80 9.51
C LEU A 17 10.62 -18.79 8.92
N PHE A 18 11.19 -17.61 8.67
CA PHE A 18 12.56 -17.49 8.17
C PHE A 18 13.58 -18.08 9.12
N MET A 19 13.42 -17.85 10.43
CA MET A 19 14.30 -18.43 11.45
C MET A 19 14.21 -19.95 11.49
N ALA A 20 13.00 -20.53 11.38
CA ALA A 20 12.80 -21.97 11.35
C ALA A 20 13.49 -22.60 10.13
N ILE A 21 13.31 -22.03 8.95
CA ILE A 21 13.98 -22.48 7.71
C ILE A 21 15.51 -22.36 7.86
N GLY A 22 15.99 -21.21 8.35
CA GLY A 22 17.41 -21.00 8.59
C GLY A 22 18.02 -22.00 9.56
N ALA A 23 17.31 -22.34 10.64
CA ALA A 23 17.74 -23.35 11.60
C ALA A 23 17.81 -24.74 10.97
N MET A 24 16.87 -25.09 10.10
CA MET A 24 16.89 -26.38 9.38
C MET A 24 18.04 -26.51 8.40
N LEU A 25 18.45 -25.42 7.74
CA LEU A 25 19.49 -25.43 6.72
C LEU A 25 20.91 -25.25 7.28
N GLY A 26 21.06 -24.47 8.33
CA GLY A 26 22.38 -24.09 8.86
C GLY A 26 22.51 -24.07 10.38
N GLY A 27 21.60 -24.73 11.10
CA GLY A 27 21.63 -24.79 12.55
C GLY A 27 21.52 -23.39 13.20
N GLN A 28 22.23 -23.18 14.29
CA GLN A 28 22.17 -21.91 15.03
C GLN A 28 22.68 -20.73 14.22
N SER A 29 23.74 -20.91 13.43
CA SER A 29 24.27 -19.84 12.55
C SER A 29 23.29 -19.50 11.44
N GLY A 30 22.66 -20.49 10.83
CA GLY A 30 21.62 -20.29 9.82
C GLY A 30 20.40 -19.55 10.37
N MET A 31 20.00 -19.86 11.59
CA MET A 31 18.91 -19.17 12.31
C MET A 31 19.25 -17.69 12.54
N LEU A 32 20.46 -17.36 12.97
CA LEU A 32 20.87 -15.98 13.20
C LEU A 32 20.96 -15.16 11.91
N ILE A 33 21.49 -15.75 10.84
CA ILE A 33 21.52 -15.11 9.52
C ILE A 33 20.11 -14.84 9.02
N ALA A 34 19.22 -15.83 9.13
CA ALA A 34 17.81 -15.69 8.73
C ALA A 34 17.09 -14.60 9.55
N LEU A 35 17.38 -14.47 10.84
CA LEU A 35 16.84 -13.41 11.68
C LEU A 35 17.27 -12.02 11.18
N VAL A 36 18.56 -11.83 10.91
CA VAL A 36 19.08 -10.55 10.39
C VAL A 36 18.44 -10.20 9.04
N VAL A 37 18.35 -11.16 8.14
CA VAL A 37 17.71 -10.98 6.82
C VAL A 37 16.23 -10.63 6.97
N ALA A 38 15.50 -11.35 7.84
CA ALA A 38 14.07 -11.10 8.07
C ALA A 38 13.81 -9.71 8.68
N LEU A 39 14.63 -9.29 9.64
CA LEU A 39 14.54 -7.96 10.22
C LEU A 39 14.82 -6.86 9.19
N GLY A 40 15.83 -7.05 8.35
CA GLY A 40 16.13 -6.14 7.24
C GLY A 40 14.99 -6.04 6.22
N MET A 41 14.42 -7.18 5.83
CA MET A 41 13.27 -7.22 4.93
C MET A 41 12.02 -6.58 5.54
N ASN A 42 11.73 -6.83 6.81
CA ASN A 42 10.61 -6.21 7.52
C ASN A 42 10.78 -4.69 7.60
N PHE A 43 11.99 -4.21 7.93
CA PHE A 43 12.30 -2.79 7.96
C PHE A 43 12.11 -2.16 6.57
N PHE A 44 12.66 -2.78 5.53
CA PHE A 44 12.52 -2.32 4.16
C PHE A 44 11.05 -2.30 3.71
N SER A 45 10.31 -3.37 3.98
CA SER A 45 8.88 -3.46 3.66
C SER A 45 8.06 -2.38 4.36
N TYR A 46 8.34 -2.10 5.61
CA TYR A 46 7.63 -1.06 6.36
C TYR A 46 7.85 0.34 5.75
N TRP A 47 9.11 0.67 5.39
CA TRP A 47 9.48 2.02 4.95
C TRP A 47 9.27 2.28 3.46
N PHE A 48 9.35 1.25 2.62
CA PHE A 48 9.41 1.39 1.16
C PHE A 48 8.32 0.63 0.40
N SER A 49 7.45 -0.10 1.07
CA SER A 49 6.43 -0.93 0.40
C SER A 49 5.47 -0.12 -0.47
N ASP A 50 5.09 1.07 -0.03
CA ASP A 50 4.24 1.98 -0.80
C ASP A 50 4.89 2.37 -2.14
N LYS A 51 6.16 2.76 -2.10
CA LYS A 51 6.94 3.13 -3.30
C LYS A 51 7.14 1.94 -4.23
N LEU A 52 7.38 0.77 -3.65
CA LEU A 52 7.59 -0.46 -4.42
C LEU A 52 6.32 -0.88 -5.15
N VAL A 53 5.17 -0.88 -4.48
CA VAL A 53 3.87 -1.19 -5.10
C VAL A 53 3.57 -0.22 -6.24
N LEU A 54 3.71 1.08 -6.02
CA LEU A 54 3.49 2.08 -7.06
C LEU A 54 4.42 1.90 -8.26
N LYS A 55 5.68 1.53 -8.02
CA LYS A 55 6.66 1.25 -9.08
C LYS A 55 6.32 -0.02 -9.86
N MET A 56 5.84 -1.07 -9.18
CA MET A 56 5.41 -2.32 -9.85
C MET A 56 4.28 -2.08 -10.86
N TYR A 57 3.40 -1.13 -10.58
CA TYR A 57 2.31 -0.74 -11.47
C TYR A 57 2.66 0.38 -12.46
N ASN A 58 3.92 0.84 -12.48
CA ASN A 58 4.32 2.02 -13.26
C ASN A 58 3.43 3.24 -13.00
N ALA A 59 3.00 3.42 -11.75
CA ALA A 59 2.14 4.52 -11.36
C ALA A 59 2.86 5.87 -11.51
N GLN A 60 2.17 6.83 -12.10
CA GLN A 60 2.69 8.19 -12.29
C GLN A 60 1.96 9.16 -11.38
N GLU A 61 2.71 9.92 -10.60
CA GLU A 61 2.13 10.94 -9.73
C GLU A 61 1.48 12.03 -10.55
N VAL A 62 0.27 12.43 -10.16
CA VAL A 62 -0.49 13.49 -10.81
C VAL A 62 -0.84 14.60 -9.82
N ASP A 63 -1.10 15.78 -10.35
CA ASP A 63 -1.47 16.97 -9.60
C ASP A 63 -2.73 17.61 -10.17
N ALA A 64 -3.08 18.80 -9.65
CA ALA A 64 -4.23 19.56 -10.11
C ALA A 64 -4.10 20.06 -11.56
N GLN A 65 -2.89 20.08 -12.12
CA GLN A 65 -2.64 20.51 -13.50
C GLN A 65 -2.71 19.34 -14.48
N SER A 66 -2.11 18.19 -14.13
CA SER A 66 -2.05 17.02 -15.01
C SER A 66 -3.34 16.20 -15.04
N ALA A 67 -4.07 16.11 -13.92
CA ALA A 67 -5.33 15.38 -13.82
C ALA A 67 -6.32 16.10 -12.90
N PRO A 68 -6.84 17.28 -13.31
CA PRO A 68 -7.59 18.17 -12.42
C PRO A 68 -8.86 17.53 -11.84
N GLN A 69 -9.61 16.81 -12.63
CA GLN A 69 -10.87 16.21 -12.17
C GLN A 69 -10.63 15.13 -11.10
N PHE A 70 -9.71 14.22 -11.38
CA PHE A 70 -9.40 13.12 -10.47
C PHE A 70 -8.70 13.63 -9.20
N TYR A 71 -7.71 14.51 -9.34
CA TYR A 71 -6.99 15.09 -8.21
C TYR A 71 -7.93 15.87 -7.28
N ASN A 72 -8.79 16.71 -7.82
CA ASN A 72 -9.72 17.51 -7.03
C ASN A 72 -10.79 16.65 -6.35
N MET A 73 -11.23 15.57 -6.99
CA MET A 73 -12.13 14.59 -6.39
C MET A 73 -11.51 13.96 -5.14
N VAL A 74 -10.28 13.48 -5.25
CA VAL A 74 -9.54 12.89 -4.11
C VAL A 74 -9.33 13.93 -3.01
N LYS A 75 -8.97 15.15 -3.37
CA LYS A 75 -8.79 16.27 -2.43
C LYS A 75 -10.05 16.55 -1.63
N GLU A 76 -11.19 16.66 -2.30
CA GLU A 76 -12.48 16.89 -1.64
C GLU A 76 -12.84 15.74 -0.69
N LEU A 77 -12.68 14.50 -1.12
CA LEU A 77 -12.96 13.32 -0.30
C LEU A 77 -12.04 13.23 0.91
N ALA A 78 -10.75 13.53 0.75
CA ALA A 78 -9.79 13.55 1.85
C ALA A 78 -10.17 14.62 2.89
N GLN A 79 -10.57 15.81 2.44
CA GLN A 79 -11.03 16.90 3.33
C GLN A 79 -12.28 16.49 4.11
N ARG A 80 -13.26 15.88 3.44
CA ARG A 80 -14.49 15.38 4.10
C ARG A 80 -14.20 14.28 5.13
N ALA A 81 -13.22 13.43 4.84
CA ALA A 81 -12.79 12.38 5.76
C ALA A 81 -11.87 12.88 6.88
N GLN A 82 -11.47 14.15 6.85
CA GLN A 82 -10.48 14.73 7.77
C GLN A 82 -9.12 14.00 7.71
N LEU A 83 -8.69 13.70 6.50
CA LEU A 83 -7.41 13.06 6.22
C LEU A 83 -6.43 14.07 5.62
N PRO A 84 -5.12 13.92 5.88
CA PRO A 84 -4.10 14.60 5.10
C PRO A 84 -4.27 14.27 3.61
N MET A 85 -3.92 15.21 2.73
CA MET A 85 -3.98 14.96 1.29
C MET A 85 -3.02 13.84 0.90
N PRO A 86 -3.51 12.70 0.40
CA PRO A 86 -2.64 11.65 -0.07
C PRO A 86 -1.98 12.04 -1.40
N LYS A 87 -0.90 11.39 -1.74
CA LYS A 87 -0.36 11.46 -3.10
C LYS A 87 -1.31 10.74 -4.05
N VAL A 88 -1.49 11.29 -5.23
CA VAL A 88 -2.44 10.78 -6.24
C VAL A 88 -1.66 10.28 -7.45
N TYR A 89 -1.96 9.07 -7.88
CA TYR A 89 -1.28 8.41 -8.99
C TYR A 89 -2.27 7.92 -10.04
N LEU A 90 -1.85 7.94 -11.28
CA LEU A 90 -2.53 7.28 -12.39
C LEU A 90 -1.67 6.15 -12.96
N ILE A 91 -2.33 5.06 -13.32
CA ILE A 91 -1.72 3.89 -13.92
C ILE A 91 -2.29 3.74 -15.33
N GLN A 92 -1.41 3.68 -16.33
CA GLN A 92 -1.81 3.47 -17.73
C GLN A 92 -2.10 1.99 -17.94
N GLU A 93 -3.32 1.59 -17.64
CA GLU A 93 -3.80 0.22 -17.76
C GLU A 93 -5.29 0.21 -18.09
N ASP A 94 -5.70 -0.67 -19.00
CA ASP A 94 -7.10 -0.79 -19.44
C ASP A 94 -7.98 -1.53 -18.41
N ALA A 95 -7.40 -2.42 -17.63
CA ALA A 95 -8.10 -3.12 -16.56
C ALA A 95 -8.57 -2.13 -15.48
N PRO A 96 -9.87 -2.08 -15.15
CA PRO A 96 -10.39 -1.18 -14.13
C PRO A 96 -9.85 -1.59 -12.74
N ASN A 97 -9.10 -0.70 -12.10
CA ASN A 97 -8.60 -0.92 -10.75
C ASN A 97 -8.35 0.41 -10.04
N ALA A 98 -8.47 0.39 -8.73
CA ALA A 98 -8.08 1.48 -7.84
C ALA A 98 -7.66 0.91 -6.48
N PHE A 99 -6.71 1.54 -5.84
CA PHE A 99 -6.25 1.12 -4.52
C PHE A 99 -5.62 2.26 -3.73
N ALA A 100 -5.58 2.11 -2.43
CA ALA A 100 -4.78 2.92 -1.53
C ALA A 100 -3.59 2.13 -1.00
N THR A 101 -2.47 2.79 -0.80
CA THR A 101 -1.25 2.19 -0.25
C THR A 101 -0.58 3.18 0.71
N GLY A 102 0.32 2.69 1.54
CA GLY A 102 1.05 3.52 2.48
C GLY A 102 1.20 2.86 3.85
N ARG A 103 2.01 3.46 4.70
CA ARG A 103 2.24 2.96 6.06
C ARG A 103 1.34 3.61 7.12
N ASN A 104 0.85 4.82 6.85
CA ASN A 104 -0.05 5.56 7.73
C ASN A 104 -0.77 6.66 6.93
N PRO A 105 -1.76 7.37 7.51
CA PRO A 105 -2.48 8.44 6.81
C PRO A 105 -1.61 9.60 6.32
N ASP A 106 -0.52 9.92 7.04
CA ASP A 106 0.40 10.99 6.65
C ASP A 106 1.31 10.61 5.47
N HIS A 107 1.45 9.31 5.20
CA HIS A 107 2.27 8.73 4.13
C HIS A 107 1.42 7.78 3.28
N ALA A 108 0.26 8.25 2.87
CA ALA A 108 -0.67 7.50 2.03
C ALA A 108 -0.61 7.97 0.57
N ALA A 109 -0.88 7.05 -0.32
CA ALA A 109 -1.08 7.31 -1.73
C ALA A 109 -2.31 6.57 -2.22
N VAL A 110 -3.01 7.15 -3.17
CA VAL A 110 -4.12 6.51 -3.88
C VAL A 110 -3.78 6.44 -5.36
N ALA A 111 -4.16 5.35 -5.99
CA ALA A 111 -3.93 5.12 -7.41
C ALA A 111 -5.20 4.63 -8.08
N ALA A 112 -5.38 5.02 -9.33
CA ALA A 112 -6.44 4.52 -10.18
C ALA A 112 -5.90 4.27 -11.59
N THR A 113 -6.45 3.26 -12.27
CA THR A 113 -6.10 2.99 -13.66
C THR A 113 -6.88 3.90 -14.60
N THR A 114 -6.33 4.16 -15.78
CA THR A 114 -7.07 4.86 -16.85
C THR A 114 -8.32 4.09 -17.25
N GLY A 115 -8.30 2.76 -17.13
CA GLY A 115 -9.46 1.90 -17.39
C GLY A 115 -10.64 2.20 -16.47
N ILE A 116 -10.43 2.35 -15.16
CA ILE A 116 -11.53 2.66 -14.23
C ILE A 116 -12.09 4.05 -14.47
N LEU A 117 -11.24 5.02 -14.84
CA LEU A 117 -11.67 6.38 -15.17
C LEU A 117 -12.58 6.42 -16.42
N ARG A 118 -12.38 5.51 -17.37
CA ARG A 118 -13.20 5.40 -18.57
C ARG A 118 -14.51 4.67 -18.36
N VAL A 119 -14.50 3.65 -17.49
CA VAL A 119 -15.65 2.75 -17.30
C VAL A 119 -16.66 3.33 -16.31
N LEU A 120 -16.21 4.01 -15.26
CA LEU A 120 -17.07 4.55 -14.22
C LEU A 120 -17.46 6.00 -14.48
N SER A 121 -18.71 6.35 -14.13
CA SER A 121 -19.12 7.73 -14.01
C SER A 121 -18.37 8.43 -12.88
N GLU A 122 -18.37 9.76 -12.88
CA GLU A 122 -17.77 10.54 -11.79
C GLU A 122 -18.35 10.16 -10.42
N ARG A 123 -19.67 9.94 -10.35
CA ARG A 123 -20.34 9.54 -9.11
C ARG A 123 -19.90 8.16 -8.62
N GLU A 124 -19.77 7.20 -9.53
CA GLU A 124 -19.32 5.85 -9.21
C GLU A 124 -17.84 5.84 -8.79
N LEU A 125 -16.98 6.56 -9.52
CA LEU A 125 -15.59 6.71 -9.18
C LEU A 125 -15.40 7.37 -7.81
N ARG A 126 -16.20 8.39 -7.50
CA ARG A 126 -16.23 9.04 -6.19
C ARG A 126 -16.52 8.05 -5.06
N GLY A 127 -17.45 7.13 -5.27
CA GLY A 127 -17.76 6.05 -4.33
C GLY A 127 -16.57 5.11 -4.12
N VAL A 128 -15.91 4.69 -5.19
CA VAL A 128 -14.71 3.84 -5.12
C VAL A 128 -13.57 4.54 -4.37
N MET A 129 -13.27 5.79 -4.72
CA MET A 129 -12.20 6.54 -4.07
C MET A 129 -12.51 6.84 -2.59
N ALA A 130 -13.78 7.06 -2.25
CA ALA A 130 -14.18 7.19 -0.85
C ALA A 130 -13.95 5.90 -0.06
N HIS A 131 -14.19 4.75 -0.66
CA HIS A 131 -13.91 3.45 -0.07
C HIS A 131 -12.40 3.26 0.18
N GLU A 132 -11.56 3.59 -0.81
CA GLU A 132 -10.11 3.50 -0.67
C GLU A 132 -9.58 4.44 0.43
N LEU A 133 -10.11 5.65 0.51
CA LEU A 133 -9.75 6.59 1.58
C LEU A 133 -10.24 6.13 2.96
N ALA A 134 -11.31 5.36 3.04
CA ALA A 134 -11.73 4.74 4.30
C ALA A 134 -10.67 3.75 4.81
N HIS A 135 -10.01 3.00 3.93
CA HIS A 135 -8.89 2.14 4.30
C HIS A 135 -7.71 2.95 4.86
N VAL A 136 -7.41 4.11 4.27
CA VAL A 136 -6.41 5.04 4.83
C VAL A 136 -6.79 5.47 6.24
N LYS A 137 -8.04 5.90 6.43
CA LYS A 137 -8.55 6.37 7.73
C LYS A 137 -8.50 5.29 8.82
N HIS A 138 -8.87 4.07 8.48
CA HIS A 138 -8.87 2.93 9.41
C HIS A 138 -7.48 2.30 9.63
N ARG A 139 -6.47 2.80 8.93
CA ARG A 139 -5.07 2.36 9.06
C ARG A 139 -4.86 0.87 8.73
N ASP A 140 -5.61 0.34 7.77
CA ASP A 140 -5.46 -1.03 7.29
C ASP A 140 -4.66 -1.12 5.98
N ILE A 141 -4.33 0.03 5.37
CA ILE A 141 -3.49 0.10 4.16
C ILE A 141 -2.10 -0.53 4.35
N LEU A 142 -1.52 -0.43 5.54
CA LEU A 142 -0.19 -0.97 5.81
C LEU A 142 -0.16 -2.49 5.65
N ILE A 143 -1.13 -3.20 6.22
CA ILE A 143 -1.18 -4.66 6.13
C ILE A 143 -1.43 -5.10 4.67
N SER A 144 -2.31 -4.42 3.95
CA SER A 144 -2.58 -4.69 2.54
C SER A 144 -1.35 -4.45 1.68
N THR A 145 -0.64 -3.34 1.92
CA THR A 145 0.57 -2.95 1.18
C THR A 145 1.70 -3.96 1.40
N ILE A 146 1.94 -4.36 2.65
CA ILE A 146 2.97 -5.36 2.98
C ILE A 146 2.62 -6.71 2.35
N SER A 147 1.36 -7.13 2.45
CA SER A 147 0.92 -8.40 1.87
C SER A 147 1.07 -8.40 0.34
N ALA A 148 0.71 -7.32 -0.34
CA ALA A 148 0.89 -7.18 -1.79
C ALA A 148 2.36 -7.19 -2.19
N THR A 149 3.23 -6.51 -1.43
CA THR A 149 4.68 -6.50 -1.68
C THR A 149 5.27 -7.89 -1.57
N MET A 150 4.85 -8.66 -0.56
CA MET A 150 5.36 -10.01 -0.34
C MET A 150 4.84 -11.02 -1.36
N ALA A 151 3.59 -10.86 -1.81
CA ALA A 151 3.01 -11.70 -2.87
C ALA A 151 3.64 -11.44 -4.24
N GLY A 152 4.12 -10.23 -4.48
CA GLY A 152 4.79 -9.85 -5.73
C GLY A 152 6.30 -10.11 -5.76
N ALA A 153 6.83 -10.47 -4.62
CA ALA A 153 8.24 -10.85 -4.50
C ALA A 153 8.46 -12.34 -4.74
#